data_fd45c84496492f87c2119d28243c8492
#
_entry.id   fd45c84496492f87c2119d28243c8492
#
_cell.length_a   1.000
_cell.length_b   1.000
_cell.length_c   1.000
_cell.angle_alpha   90.00
_cell.angle_beta   90.00
_cell.angle_gamma   90.00
#
_symmetry.space_group_name_H-M   'P 1'
#
loop_
_entity.id
_entity.type
_entity.pdbx_description
1 polymer ?
#
loop_
_entity_poly.entity_id
_entity_poly.type
_entity_poly.pdbx_seq_one_letter_code
_entity_poly.pdbx_strand_id
1 'polypeptide(L)'
;MVERFDVYLVNLDDEPSKDAKNTRPAVIVSPDEMNRHLSYVMIAPISAPNGDYPTRVPVELLNGQRSIVLDQLRTIDKARLVKRIGEIGKPARLATLEKLREMFAE
;
A
#
# COMPACT_ATOMS: atom_id res chain seq x y z
N MET A 1 -11.06 9.49 6.53
CA MET A 1 -9.82 10.14 6.03
C MET A 1 -8.73 9.12 5.82
N VAL A 2 -8.01 9.23 4.71
CA VAL A 2 -6.93 8.28 4.40
C VAL A 2 -5.72 8.52 5.31
N GLU A 3 -5.24 7.47 5.93
CA GLU A 3 -4.09 7.56 6.82
C GLU A 3 -2.97 6.62 6.36
N ARG A 4 -1.73 7.01 6.66
CA ARG A 4 -0.56 6.18 6.39
C ARG A 4 -0.75 4.81 7.04
N PHE A 5 -0.40 3.76 6.31
CA PHE A 5 -0.51 2.35 6.72
C PHE A 5 -1.94 1.78 6.69
N ASP A 6 -2.92 2.57 6.28
CA ASP A 6 -4.22 2.00 5.94
C ASP A 6 -4.07 1.05 4.76
N VAL A 7 -4.88 0.00 4.76
CA VAL A 7 -4.98 -0.93 3.63
C VAL A 7 -6.30 -0.69 2.94
N TYR A 8 -6.22 -0.45 1.63
CA TYR A 8 -7.39 -0.21 0.79
C TYR A 8 -7.47 -1.21 -0.34
N LEU A 9 -8.68 -1.51 -0.74
CA LEU A 9 -8.92 -2.07 -2.07
C LEU A 9 -8.85 -0.91 -3.05
N VAL A 10 -7.98 -1.03 -4.06
CA VAL A 10 -7.78 0.03 -5.03
C VAL A 10 -8.04 -0.49 -6.44
N ASN A 11 -8.56 0.38 -7.29
CA ASN A 11 -8.77 0.09 -8.69
C ASN A 11 -7.56 0.60 -9.48
N LEU A 12 -6.83 -0.31 -10.11
CA LEU A 12 -5.63 0.00 -10.87
C LEU A 12 -5.85 -0.08 -12.38
N ASP A 13 -7.10 -0.20 -12.80
CA ASP A 13 -7.46 -0.22 -14.23
C ASP A 13 -7.20 1.14 -14.87
N ASP A 14 -7.11 1.16 -16.19
CA ASP A 14 -6.88 2.40 -16.96
C ASP A 14 -7.97 3.44 -16.67
N GLU A 15 -9.22 3.00 -16.55
CA GLU A 15 -10.31 3.89 -16.16
C GLU A 15 -10.73 3.59 -14.73
N PRO A 16 -10.70 4.60 -13.83
CA PRO A 16 -11.11 4.39 -12.45
C PRO A 16 -12.57 3.95 -12.36
N SER A 17 -12.83 2.92 -11.57
CA SER A 17 -14.19 2.50 -11.26
C SER A 17 -14.23 2.06 -9.80
N LYS A 18 -15.43 1.97 -9.25
CA LYS A 18 -15.64 1.47 -7.89
C LYS A 18 -16.03 -0.01 -7.88
N ASP A 19 -15.85 -0.69 -9.01
CA ASP A 19 -16.18 -2.12 -9.10
C ASP A 19 -15.18 -2.93 -8.30
N ALA A 20 -15.68 -3.60 -7.25
CA ALA A 20 -14.84 -4.41 -6.36
C ALA A 20 -14.19 -5.60 -7.06
N LYS A 21 -14.71 -6.03 -8.20
CA LYS A 21 -14.15 -7.16 -8.94
C LYS A 21 -12.77 -6.87 -9.52
N ASN A 22 -12.49 -5.59 -9.78
CA ASN A 22 -11.23 -5.17 -10.39
C ASN A 22 -10.27 -4.53 -9.39
N THR A 23 -10.49 -4.80 -8.10
CA THR A 23 -9.66 -4.19 -7.07
C THR A 23 -8.52 -5.10 -6.64
N ARG A 24 -7.46 -4.47 -6.12
CA ARG A 24 -6.32 -5.15 -5.51
C ARG A 24 -6.02 -4.48 -4.18
N PRO A 25 -5.58 -5.24 -3.17
CA PRO A 25 -5.19 -4.64 -1.90
C PRO A 25 -3.86 -3.89 -2.03
N ALA A 26 -3.79 -2.76 -1.36
CA ALA A 26 -2.58 -1.95 -1.31
C ALA A 26 -2.50 -1.21 0.01
N VAL A 27 -1.29 -0.91 0.46
CA VAL A 27 -1.07 -0.15 1.67
C VAL A 27 -0.72 1.29 1.31
N ILE A 28 -1.29 2.24 2.05
CA ILE A 28 -0.99 3.66 1.90
C ILE A 28 0.37 3.90 2.57
N VAL A 29 1.36 4.36 1.80
CA VAL A 29 2.70 4.62 2.34
C VAL A 29 3.03 6.10 2.41
N SER A 30 2.26 6.95 1.75
CA SER A 30 2.46 8.40 1.81
C SER A 30 2.14 8.93 3.21
N PRO A 31 2.87 9.97 3.68
CA PRO A 31 2.63 10.53 5.01
C PRO A 31 1.27 11.21 5.12
N ASP A 32 0.76 11.28 6.36
CA ASP A 32 -0.57 11.84 6.63
C ASP A 32 -0.70 13.28 6.16
N GLU A 33 0.36 14.06 6.24
CA GLU A 33 0.39 15.43 5.73
C GLU A 33 0.04 15.47 4.24
N MET A 34 0.69 14.61 3.45
CA MET A 34 0.41 14.50 2.03
C MET A 34 -1.01 14.00 1.78
N ASN A 35 -1.43 13.00 2.55
CA ASN A 35 -2.75 12.38 2.38
C ASN A 35 -3.89 13.37 2.65
N ARG A 36 -3.67 14.34 3.54
CA ARG A 36 -4.70 15.34 3.86
C ARG A 36 -4.81 16.44 2.81
N HIS A 37 -3.70 16.79 2.18
CA HIS A 37 -3.65 18.01 1.35
C HIS A 37 -3.68 17.78 -0.14
N LEU A 38 -3.38 16.57 -0.60
CA LEU A 38 -3.32 16.28 -2.03
C LEU A 38 -4.48 15.38 -2.47
N SER A 39 -4.82 15.44 -3.75
CA SER A 39 -5.87 14.60 -4.34
C SER A 39 -5.37 13.19 -4.66
N TYR A 40 -4.12 12.91 -4.43
CA TYR A 40 -3.50 11.61 -4.71
C TYR A 40 -2.71 11.10 -3.52
N VAL A 41 -2.42 9.81 -3.53
CA VAL A 41 -1.68 9.12 -2.46
C VAL A 41 -0.64 8.19 -3.09
N MET A 42 0.36 7.84 -2.31
CA MET A 42 1.34 6.83 -2.72
C MET A 42 0.99 5.51 -2.07
N ILE A 43 1.00 4.45 -2.86
CA ILE A 43 0.66 3.11 -2.41
C ILE A 43 1.74 2.10 -2.77
N ALA A 44 1.76 0.99 -2.02
CA ALA A 44 2.52 -0.20 -2.37
C ALA A 44 1.54 -1.37 -2.48
N PRO A 45 1.58 -2.13 -3.57
CA PRO A 45 0.69 -3.28 -3.72
C PRO A 45 1.00 -4.35 -2.69
N ILE A 46 -0.03 -5.12 -2.34
CA ILE A 46 0.10 -6.28 -1.47
C ILE A 46 -0.15 -7.51 -2.34
N SER A 47 0.78 -8.45 -2.31
CA SER A 47 0.71 -9.65 -3.13
C SER A 47 0.86 -10.91 -2.30
N ALA A 48 0.69 -12.07 -2.94
CA ALA A 48 1.02 -13.35 -2.33
C ALA A 48 2.51 -13.38 -1.95
N PRO A 49 2.90 -14.15 -0.92
CA PRO A 49 4.31 -14.25 -0.56
C PRO A 49 5.11 -14.87 -1.71
N ASN A 50 6.24 -14.27 -2.05
CA ASN A 50 7.04 -14.74 -3.18
C ASN A 50 8.54 -14.57 -2.93
N GLY A 51 9.01 -15.09 -1.81
CA GLY A 51 10.42 -15.11 -1.48
C GLY A 51 10.90 -13.89 -0.69
N ASP A 52 12.18 -13.90 -0.40
CA ASP A 52 12.82 -12.88 0.44
C ASP A 52 13.55 -11.86 -0.41
N TYR A 53 12.83 -10.88 -0.91
CA TYR A 53 13.45 -9.76 -1.61
C TYR A 53 13.66 -8.60 -0.64
N PRO A 54 14.79 -7.89 -0.72
CA PRO A 54 15.07 -6.77 0.19
C PRO A 54 14.04 -5.65 0.16
N THR A 55 13.34 -5.50 -0.96
CA THR A 55 12.36 -4.43 -1.15
C THR A 55 10.93 -4.87 -0.83
N ARG A 56 10.76 -6.03 -0.21
CA ARG A 56 9.46 -6.55 0.14
C ARG A 56 9.35 -6.81 1.63
N VAL A 57 8.19 -6.50 2.19
CA VAL A 57 7.94 -6.62 3.62
C VAL A 57 6.90 -7.71 3.84
N PRO A 58 7.25 -8.80 4.55
CA PRO A 58 6.25 -9.81 4.88
C PRO A 58 5.25 -9.23 5.87
N VAL A 59 3.99 -9.58 5.69
CA VAL A 59 2.90 -9.10 6.54
C VAL A 59 1.82 -10.16 6.62
N GLU A 60 1.21 -10.30 7.80
CA GLU A 60 0.02 -11.12 7.95
C GLU A 60 -1.20 -10.22 7.81
N LEU A 61 -2.05 -10.51 6.85
CA LEU A 61 -3.17 -9.65 6.50
C LEU A 61 -4.22 -10.48 5.77
N LEU A 62 -5.50 -10.16 5.96
CA LEU A 62 -6.60 -10.83 5.27
C LEU A 62 -6.53 -12.36 5.45
N ASN A 63 -6.27 -12.78 6.69
CA ASN A 63 -6.19 -14.18 7.08
C ASN A 63 -5.10 -15.00 6.38
N GLY A 64 -4.00 -14.36 6.03
CA GLY A 64 -2.91 -15.09 5.39
C GLY A 64 -1.62 -14.29 5.33
N GLN A 65 -0.55 -14.98 4.96
CA GLN A 65 0.74 -14.37 4.75
C GLN A 65 0.78 -13.69 3.39
N ARG A 66 1.30 -12.46 3.36
CA ARG A 66 1.37 -11.64 2.15
C ARG A 66 2.66 -10.85 2.15
N SER A 67 2.93 -10.19 1.04
CA SER A 67 4.09 -9.31 0.89
C SER A 67 3.66 -7.92 0.46
N ILE A 68 4.22 -6.91 1.11
CA ILE A 68 4.11 -5.53 0.67
C ILE A 68 5.22 -5.30 -0.36
N VAL A 69 4.86 -4.94 -1.57
CA VAL A 69 5.80 -4.86 -2.70
C VAL A 69 6.26 -3.42 -2.88
N LEU A 70 7.29 -3.01 -2.13
CA LEU A 70 7.77 -1.64 -2.13
C LEU A 70 8.46 -1.25 -3.44
N ASP A 71 8.98 -2.22 -4.17
CA ASP A 71 9.61 -1.94 -5.47
C ASP A 71 8.58 -1.60 -6.56
N GLN A 72 7.29 -1.70 -6.25
CA GLN A 72 6.21 -1.30 -7.16
C GLN A 72 5.40 -0.13 -6.60
N LEU A 73 6.05 0.73 -5.85
CA LEU A 73 5.42 1.98 -5.38
C LEU A 73 4.83 2.75 -6.56
N ARG A 74 3.65 3.32 -6.35
CA ARG A 74 3.07 4.21 -7.35
C ARG A 74 2.18 5.25 -6.69
N THR A 75 2.00 6.35 -7.38
CA THR A 75 1.08 7.41 -6.98
C THR A 75 -0.22 7.21 -7.74
N ILE A 76 -1.33 7.24 -7.01
CA ILE A 76 -2.66 7.11 -7.62
C ILE A 76 -3.58 8.22 -7.13
N ASP A 77 -4.59 8.53 -7.93
CA ASP A 77 -5.65 9.44 -7.53
C ASP A 77 -6.48 8.80 -6.40
N LYS A 78 -6.89 9.59 -5.43
CA LYS A 78 -7.76 9.09 -4.34
C LYS A 78 -9.07 8.50 -4.86
N ALA A 79 -9.52 8.91 -6.04
CA ALA A 79 -10.72 8.35 -6.66
C ALA A 79 -10.60 6.85 -6.94
N ARG A 80 -9.37 6.32 -6.98
CA ARG A 80 -9.13 4.89 -7.18
C ARG A 80 -9.25 4.07 -5.90
N LEU A 81 -9.35 4.71 -4.74
CA LEU A 81 -9.56 4.04 -3.46
C LEU A 81 -11.01 3.61 -3.35
N VAL A 82 -11.26 2.31 -3.30
CA VAL A 82 -12.61 1.76 -3.29
C VAL A 82 -13.12 1.58 -1.86
N LYS A 83 -12.32 0.92 -1.01
CA LYS A 83 -12.75 0.60 0.35
C LYS A 83 -11.55 0.38 1.26
N ARG A 84 -11.58 0.98 2.45
CA ARG A 84 -10.62 0.68 3.50
C ARG A 84 -10.95 -0.69 4.09
N ILE A 85 -9.97 -1.58 4.14
CA ILE A 85 -10.17 -2.94 4.64
C ILE A 85 -9.36 -3.25 5.89
N GLY A 86 -8.55 -2.31 6.36
CA GLY A 86 -7.77 -2.50 7.58
C GLY A 86 -6.56 -1.60 7.63
N GLU A 87 -5.58 -2.00 8.41
CA GLU A 87 -4.30 -1.31 8.53
C GLU A 87 -3.23 -2.34 8.85
N ILE A 88 -1.98 -2.04 8.55
CA ILE A 88 -0.89 -2.95 8.92
C ILE A 88 -0.47 -2.68 10.36
N GLY A 89 0.00 -3.73 11.04
CA GLY A 89 0.43 -3.64 12.43
C GLY A 89 1.80 -3.00 12.61
N LYS A 90 2.14 -2.71 13.86
CA LYS A 90 3.37 -1.98 14.19
C LYS A 90 4.65 -2.59 13.63
N PRO A 91 4.88 -3.92 13.74
CA PRO A 91 6.12 -4.49 13.17
C PRO A 91 6.25 -4.26 11.67
N ALA A 92 5.15 -4.42 10.93
CA ALA A 92 5.17 -4.20 9.48
C ALA A 92 5.33 -2.72 9.14
N ARG A 93 4.78 -1.82 9.95
CA ARG A 93 4.96 -0.37 9.77
C ARG A 93 6.43 0.02 9.88
N LEU A 94 7.10 -0.44 10.92
CA LEU A 94 8.52 -0.15 11.15
C LEU A 94 9.38 -0.75 10.04
N ALA A 95 9.10 -1.98 9.64
CA ALA A 95 9.84 -2.64 8.56
C ALA A 95 9.65 -1.90 7.23
N THR A 96 8.42 -1.43 6.95
CA THR A 96 8.12 -0.68 5.74
C THR A 96 8.90 0.63 5.69
N LEU A 97 8.91 1.41 6.78
CA LEU A 97 9.66 2.65 6.83
C LEU A 97 11.16 2.44 6.69
N GLU A 98 11.69 1.40 7.31
CA GLU A 98 13.10 1.07 7.20
C GLU A 98 13.48 0.71 5.77
N LYS A 99 12.68 -0.12 5.10
CA LYS A 99 12.94 -0.50 3.71
C LYS A 99 12.83 0.69 2.77
N LEU A 100 11.88 1.57 2.97
CA LEU A 100 11.76 2.79 2.17
C LEU A 100 13.00 3.67 2.33
N ARG A 101 13.53 3.79 3.56
CA ARG A 101 14.77 4.53 3.78
C ARG A 101 15.94 3.91 3.01
N GLU A 102 16.08 2.59 3.09
CA GLU A 102 17.15 1.89 2.38
C GLU A 102 17.06 2.07 0.87
N MET A 103 15.85 2.01 0.33
CA MET A 103 15.63 2.13 -1.11
C MET A 103 16.04 3.50 -1.65
N PHE A 104 15.91 4.56 -0.86
CA PHE A 104 16.18 5.92 -1.28
C PHE A 104 17.44 6.52 -0.64
N ALA A 105 18.19 5.74 0.09
CA ALA A 105 19.48 6.15 0.64
C ALA A 105 20.57 6.02 -0.42
N GLU A 106 21.59 6.85 -0.29
CA GLU A 106 22.77 6.75 -1.15
C GLU A 106 23.66 5.59 -0.75
#